data_e625c29095926c1f70ddcc5124485860
#
_entry.id   e625c29095926c1f70ddcc5124485860
#
_cell.length_a   1.000
_cell.length_b   1.000
_cell.length_c   1.000
_cell.angle_alpha   90.00
_cell.angle_beta   90.00
_cell.angle_gamma   90.00
#
_symmetry.space_group_name_H-M   'P 1'
#
loop_
_entity.id
_entity.type
_entity.pdbx_description
1 polymer ?
#
loop_
_entity_poly.entity_id
_entity_poly.type
_entity_poly.pdbx_seq_one_letter_code
_entity_poly.pdbx_strand_id
1 'polypeptide(L)'
;MSNFIRATFFKEMRILKNKIRTFIFSTTIFFVFITGMTLFMNRDQKFNIANGIVYIQLYMSIVGFLFSMNFWSEKVTGTLEYTLSNGIRLRSFVICKIAFNLIVGLCTSLCSWIILMALFRHADYTGALTALFVYMAIAFPYGIINGIAMTCYRKGIASIFQYISLAMIFSSIVSVKFIANN
;
A
#
# COMPACT_ATOMS: atom_id res chain seq x y z
N MET A 1 -26.96 -2.88 -0.34
CA MET A 1 -25.56 -2.61 -0.71
C MET A 1 -24.81 -1.82 0.37
N SER A 2 -25.40 -0.78 0.97
CA SER A 2 -24.76 0.01 2.04
C SER A 2 -24.37 -0.81 3.28
N ASN A 3 -25.23 -1.69 3.76
CA ASN A 3 -24.98 -2.53 4.94
C ASN A 3 -23.81 -3.49 4.75
N PHE A 4 -23.64 -4.04 3.55
CA PHE A 4 -22.51 -4.91 3.23
C PHE A 4 -21.16 -4.16 3.25
N ILE A 5 -21.12 -2.98 2.61
CA ILE A 5 -19.92 -2.14 2.60
C ILE A 5 -19.52 -1.79 4.04
N ARG A 6 -20.48 -1.34 4.85
CA ARG A 6 -20.24 -1.00 6.26
C ARG A 6 -19.74 -2.21 7.07
N ALA A 7 -20.36 -3.37 6.88
CA ALA A 7 -19.94 -4.60 7.57
C ALA A 7 -18.53 -5.04 7.17
N THR A 8 -18.17 -4.94 5.88
CA THR A 8 -16.85 -5.26 5.38
C THR A 8 -15.79 -4.32 5.96
N PHE A 9 -16.04 -3.01 5.94
CA PHE A 9 -15.12 -2.03 6.55
C PHE A 9 -14.93 -2.26 8.04
N PHE A 10 -16.01 -2.51 8.77
CA PHE A 10 -15.94 -2.81 10.21
C PHE A 10 -15.12 -4.07 10.51
N LYS A 11 -15.31 -5.12 9.71
CA LYS A 11 -14.53 -6.36 9.80
C LYS A 11 -13.03 -6.08 9.57
N GLU A 12 -12.68 -5.36 8.49
CA GLU A 12 -11.28 -5.05 8.15
C GLU A 12 -10.64 -4.18 9.24
N MET A 13 -11.36 -3.18 9.76
CA MET A 13 -10.90 -2.37 10.89
C MET A 13 -10.62 -3.21 12.14
N ARG A 14 -11.47 -4.19 12.43
CA ARG A 14 -11.26 -5.10 13.56
C ARG A 14 -10.03 -5.98 13.36
N ILE A 15 -9.82 -6.49 12.16
CA ILE A 15 -8.63 -7.27 11.81
C ILE A 15 -7.38 -6.42 11.95
N LEU A 16 -7.40 -5.19 11.41
CA LEU A 16 -6.28 -4.26 11.53
C LEU A 16 -6.00 -3.92 12.99
N LYS A 17 -7.04 -3.64 13.80
CA LYS A 17 -6.89 -3.36 15.24
C LYS A 17 -6.22 -4.51 15.97
N ASN A 18 -6.57 -5.75 15.67
CA ASN A 18 -5.96 -6.92 16.31
C ASN A 18 -4.48 -7.10 15.92
N LYS A 19 -4.09 -6.63 14.73
CA LYS A 19 -2.71 -6.70 14.20
C LYS A 19 -1.97 -5.36 14.31
N ILE A 20 -2.52 -4.37 14.99
CA ILE A 20 -2.01 -2.99 14.97
C ILE A 20 -0.56 -2.90 15.44
N ARG A 21 -0.17 -3.66 16.45
CA ARG A 21 1.22 -3.67 16.95
C ARG A 21 2.20 -4.17 15.89
N THR A 22 1.88 -5.30 15.24
CA THR A 22 2.70 -5.86 14.15
C THR A 22 2.74 -4.92 12.96
N PHE A 23 1.61 -4.29 12.61
CA PHE A 23 1.50 -3.32 11.54
C PHE A 23 2.39 -2.10 11.81
N ILE A 24 2.29 -1.47 12.99
CA ILE A 24 3.11 -0.31 13.38
C ILE A 24 4.59 -0.70 13.39
N PHE A 25 4.95 -1.82 14.00
CA PHE A 25 6.33 -2.29 14.05
C PHE A 25 6.92 -2.48 12.66
N SER A 26 6.23 -3.20 11.78
CA SER A 26 6.67 -3.43 10.41
C SER A 26 6.79 -2.13 9.62
N THR A 27 5.78 -1.25 9.68
CA THR A 27 5.83 0.04 8.97
C THR A 27 6.94 0.95 9.47
N THR A 28 7.24 0.94 10.79
CA THR A 28 8.35 1.70 11.37
C THR A 28 9.71 1.19 10.88
N ILE A 29 9.92 -0.14 10.85
CA ILE A 29 11.16 -0.71 10.31
C ILE A 29 11.35 -0.31 8.85
N PHE A 30 10.30 -0.44 8.03
CA PHE A 30 10.37 -0.04 6.62
C PHE A 30 10.61 1.46 6.46
N PHE A 31 10.00 2.30 7.29
CA PHE A 31 10.22 3.74 7.27
C PHE A 31 11.70 4.08 7.54
N VAL A 32 12.29 3.52 8.58
CA VAL A 32 13.70 3.72 8.92
C VAL A 32 14.60 3.21 7.80
N PHE A 33 14.32 2.02 7.26
CA PHE A 33 15.09 1.43 6.17
C PHE A 33 15.04 2.28 4.90
N ILE A 34 13.85 2.67 4.44
CA ILE A 34 13.67 3.47 3.22
C ILE A 34 14.30 4.85 3.38
N THR A 35 14.12 5.49 4.55
CA THR A 35 14.73 6.79 4.84
C THR A 35 16.25 6.67 4.83
N GLY A 36 16.81 5.67 5.49
CA GLY A 36 18.26 5.41 5.50
C GLY A 36 18.82 5.15 4.11
N MET A 37 18.16 4.31 3.31
CA MET A 37 18.55 4.03 1.92
C MET A 37 18.49 5.29 1.05
N THR A 38 17.44 6.10 1.19
CA THR A 38 17.29 7.34 0.43
C THR A 38 18.40 8.33 0.77
N LEU A 39 18.75 8.50 2.04
CA LEU A 39 19.84 9.35 2.49
C LEU A 39 21.19 8.83 2.01
N PHE A 40 21.43 7.52 2.08
CA PHE A 40 22.67 6.90 1.63
C PHE A 40 22.88 7.04 0.12
N MET A 41 21.86 6.75 -0.69
CA MET A 41 21.94 6.83 -2.15
C MET A 41 22.12 8.27 -2.69
N ASN A 42 21.78 9.27 -1.89
CA ASN A 42 21.91 10.68 -2.29
C ASN A 42 23.12 11.37 -1.65
N ARG A 43 24.04 10.62 -1.06
CA ARG A 43 25.22 11.18 -0.36
C ARG A 43 26.15 12.01 -1.27
N ASP A 44 26.25 11.61 -2.55
CA ASP A 44 27.18 12.22 -3.52
C ASP A 44 26.50 13.25 -4.44
N GLN A 45 25.19 13.37 -4.40
CA GLN A 45 24.42 14.36 -5.16
C GLN A 45 23.91 15.42 -4.20
N LYS A 46 23.83 16.70 -4.64
CA LYS A 46 23.15 17.74 -3.87
C LYS A 46 21.72 17.27 -3.59
N PHE A 47 21.52 16.71 -2.40
CA PHE A 47 20.26 16.09 -1.99
C PHE A 47 19.15 17.15 -2.05
N ASN A 48 18.26 17.01 -3.01
CA ASN A 48 17.02 17.75 -3.01
C ASN A 48 16.07 17.08 -2.00
N ILE A 49 16.02 17.65 -0.78
CA ILE A 49 15.21 17.17 0.33
C ILE A 49 13.75 16.99 -0.09
N ALA A 50 13.22 17.89 -0.92
CA ALA A 50 11.85 17.81 -1.42
C ALA A 50 11.61 16.50 -2.19
N ASN A 51 12.46 16.17 -3.15
CA ASN A 51 12.34 14.91 -3.90
C ASN A 51 12.48 13.68 -2.99
N GLY A 52 13.39 13.70 -2.02
CA GLY A 52 13.56 12.63 -1.06
C GLY A 52 12.29 12.37 -0.23
N ILE A 53 11.62 13.41 0.24
CA ILE A 53 10.37 13.32 0.99
C ILE A 53 9.27 12.68 0.14
N VAL A 54 9.12 13.10 -1.12
CA VAL A 54 8.12 12.55 -2.05
C VAL A 54 8.34 11.04 -2.26
N TYR A 55 9.58 10.60 -2.47
CA TYR A 55 9.88 9.18 -2.63
C TYR A 55 9.56 8.37 -1.38
N ILE A 56 10.00 8.82 -0.20
CA ILE A 56 9.73 8.13 1.06
C ILE A 56 8.21 8.02 1.29
N GLN A 57 7.48 9.12 1.05
CA GLN A 57 6.03 9.16 1.18
C GLN A 57 5.34 8.14 0.25
N LEU A 58 5.77 8.06 -1.02
CA LEU A 58 5.23 7.11 -1.99
C LEU A 58 5.49 5.66 -1.57
N TYR A 59 6.72 5.35 -1.15
CA TYR A 59 7.06 4.00 -0.66
C TYR A 59 6.23 3.62 0.57
N MET A 60 6.06 4.54 1.52
CA MET A 60 5.27 4.28 2.72
C MET A 60 3.80 4.09 2.44
N SER A 61 3.25 4.76 1.43
CA SER A 61 1.87 4.52 0.96
C SER A 61 1.70 3.08 0.46
N ILE A 62 2.64 2.62 -0.35
CA ILE A 62 2.61 1.26 -0.92
C ILE A 62 2.82 0.22 0.18
N VAL A 63 3.73 0.44 1.11
CA VAL A 63 3.96 -0.44 2.26
C VAL A 63 2.70 -0.57 3.11
N GLY A 64 2.03 0.53 3.44
CA GLY A 64 0.78 0.53 4.18
C GLY A 64 -0.33 -0.23 3.47
N PHE A 65 -0.46 -0.04 2.16
CA PHE A 65 -1.40 -0.75 1.31
C PHE A 65 -1.13 -2.27 1.31
N LEU A 66 0.11 -2.68 1.08
CA LEU A 66 0.49 -4.10 1.01
C LEU A 66 0.31 -4.82 2.34
N PHE A 67 0.71 -4.20 3.45
CA PHE A 67 0.56 -4.82 4.77
C PHE A 67 -0.89 -4.92 5.24
N SER A 68 -1.79 -4.08 4.72
CA SER A 68 -3.21 -4.19 5.02
C SER A 68 -3.93 -5.24 4.17
N MET A 69 -3.32 -5.76 3.09
CA MET A 69 -3.93 -6.75 2.21
C MET A 69 -4.06 -8.12 2.87
N ASN A 70 -5.29 -8.59 3.02
CA ASN A 70 -5.62 -9.87 3.66
C ASN A 70 -6.37 -10.87 2.75
N PHE A 71 -6.35 -10.69 1.43
CA PHE A 71 -7.08 -11.57 0.51
C PHE A 71 -6.74 -13.05 0.68
N TRP A 72 -5.43 -13.33 0.88
CA TRP A 72 -4.97 -14.70 1.02
C TRP A 72 -5.44 -15.36 2.32
N SER A 73 -5.36 -14.66 3.44
CA SER A 73 -5.80 -15.20 4.72
C SER A 73 -7.28 -15.55 4.71
N GLU A 74 -8.11 -14.81 4.01
CA GLU A 74 -9.54 -15.09 3.89
C GLU A 74 -9.85 -16.30 3.02
N LYS A 75 -9.05 -16.53 1.98
CA LYS A 75 -9.18 -17.75 1.17
C LYS A 75 -8.79 -19.00 1.97
N VAL A 76 -7.70 -18.92 2.74
CA VAL A 76 -7.23 -20.04 3.58
C VAL A 76 -8.21 -20.36 4.71
N THR A 77 -8.84 -19.33 5.28
CA THR A 77 -9.81 -19.53 6.38
C THR A 77 -11.22 -19.89 5.90
N GLY A 78 -11.47 -20.02 4.59
CA GLY A 78 -12.79 -20.27 4.04
C GLY A 78 -13.77 -19.10 4.16
N THR A 79 -13.33 -17.96 4.67
CA THR A 79 -14.20 -16.78 4.86
C THR A 79 -14.65 -16.20 3.52
N LEU A 80 -13.82 -16.35 2.48
CA LEU A 80 -14.15 -15.92 1.12
C LEU A 80 -15.32 -16.74 0.58
N GLU A 81 -15.25 -18.08 0.66
CA GLU A 81 -16.28 -19.01 0.19
C GLU A 81 -17.60 -18.77 0.95
N TYR A 82 -17.52 -18.61 2.26
CA TYR A 82 -18.68 -18.27 3.08
C TYR A 82 -19.32 -16.92 2.65
N THR A 83 -18.52 -15.93 2.35
CA THR A 83 -19.01 -14.61 1.90
C THR A 83 -19.70 -14.72 0.53
N LEU A 84 -19.12 -15.49 -0.38
CA LEU A 84 -19.70 -15.71 -1.71
C LEU A 84 -20.97 -16.57 -1.68
N SER A 85 -21.04 -17.59 -0.81
CA SER A 85 -22.23 -18.43 -0.63
C SER A 85 -23.44 -17.65 -0.09
N ASN A 86 -23.19 -16.56 0.63
CA ASN A 86 -24.25 -15.63 1.07
C ASN A 86 -24.70 -14.64 -0.03
N GLY A 87 -24.42 -14.91 -1.31
CA GLY A 87 -24.90 -14.13 -2.44
C GLY A 87 -24.14 -12.82 -2.70
N ILE A 88 -23.00 -12.62 -2.05
CA ILE A 88 -22.19 -11.41 -2.27
C ILE A 88 -21.36 -11.62 -3.53
N ARG A 89 -21.47 -10.67 -4.47
CA ARG A 89 -20.70 -10.71 -5.72
C ARG A 89 -19.20 -10.51 -5.44
N LEU A 90 -18.35 -11.38 -6.00
CA LEU A 90 -16.90 -11.31 -5.89
C LEU A 90 -16.35 -9.90 -6.19
N ARG A 91 -16.86 -9.26 -7.25
CA ARG A 91 -16.49 -7.90 -7.63
C ARG A 91 -16.72 -6.90 -6.48
N SER A 92 -17.88 -6.94 -5.84
CA SER A 92 -18.19 -6.02 -4.73
C SER A 92 -17.29 -6.26 -3.53
N PHE A 93 -16.99 -7.52 -3.24
CA PHE A 93 -16.08 -7.92 -2.17
C PHE A 93 -14.66 -7.38 -2.42
N VAL A 94 -14.10 -7.62 -3.61
CA VAL A 94 -12.75 -7.18 -3.99
C VAL A 94 -12.65 -5.66 -3.94
N ILE A 95 -13.61 -4.93 -4.53
CA ILE A 95 -13.60 -3.46 -4.53
C ILE A 95 -13.64 -2.89 -3.11
N CYS A 96 -14.49 -3.42 -2.22
CA CYS A 96 -14.57 -2.94 -0.84
C CYS A 96 -13.23 -3.15 -0.09
N LYS A 97 -12.58 -4.27 -0.30
CA LYS A 97 -11.27 -4.54 0.31
C LYS A 97 -10.19 -3.61 -0.22
N ILE A 98 -10.12 -3.43 -1.53
CA ILE A 98 -9.16 -2.51 -2.15
C ILE A 98 -9.38 -1.10 -1.61
N ALA A 99 -10.62 -0.63 -1.54
CA ALA A 99 -10.93 0.69 -1.00
C ALA A 99 -10.44 0.85 0.45
N PHE A 100 -10.63 -0.17 1.30
CA PHE A 100 -10.10 -0.16 2.66
C PHE A 100 -8.57 -0.09 2.68
N ASN A 101 -7.89 -0.93 1.89
CA ASN A 101 -6.43 -0.97 1.83
C ASN A 101 -5.84 0.34 1.27
N LEU A 102 -6.53 0.98 0.31
CA LEU A 102 -6.14 2.31 -0.19
C LEU A 102 -6.22 3.37 0.92
N ILE A 103 -7.26 3.34 1.73
CA ILE A 103 -7.38 4.27 2.87
C ILE A 103 -6.24 4.04 3.86
N VAL A 104 -5.90 2.80 4.18
CA VAL A 104 -4.77 2.50 5.08
C VAL A 104 -3.45 3.01 4.50
N GLY A 105 -3.22 2.81 3.20
CA GLY A 105 -2.04 3.34 2.50
C GLY A 105 -1.99 4.88 2.50
N LEU A 106 -3.13 5.55 2.32
CA LEU A 106 -3.22 7.02 2.45
C LEU A 106 -2.90 7.49 3.87
N CYS A 107 -3.42 6.82 4.89
CA CYS A 107 -3.12 7.15 6.29
C CYS A 107 -1.62 6.99 6.61
N THR A 108 -0.99 5.89 6.15
CA THR A 108 0.46 5.69 6.34
C THR A 108 1.29 6.72 5.59
N SER A 109 0.86 7.12 4.39
CA SER A 109 1.46 8.20 3.60
C SER A 109 1.43 9.54 4.36
N LEU A 110 0.26 9.92 4.85
CA LEU A 110 0.10 11.18 5.60
C LEU A 110 0.90 11.18 6.90
N CYS A 111 0.91 10.07 7.63
CA CYS A 111 1.72 9.94 8.85
C CYS A 111 3.22 10.10 8.54
N SER A 112 3.71 9.42 7.49
CA SER A 112 5.12 9.51 7.09
C SER A 112 5.49 10.93 6.65
N TRP A 113 4.61 11.60 5.90
CA TRP A 113 4.81 12.98 5.48
C TRP A 113 4.90 13.95 6.66
N ILE A 114 4.00 13.84 7.63
CA ILE A 114 4.03 14.67 8.85
C ILE A 114 5.34 14.46 9.63
N ILE A 115 5.80 13.21 9.78
CA ILE A 115 7.07 12.89 10.43
C ILE A 115 8.25 13.51 9.68
N LEU A 116 8.27 13.39 8.35
CA LEU A 116 9.35 13.93 7.52
C LEU A 116 9.37 15.47 7.56
N MET A 117 8.20 16.12 7.53
CA MET A 117 8.11 17.57 7.72
C MET A 117 8.70 18.02 9.06
N ALA A 118 8.36 17.29 10.14
CA ALA A 118 8.89 17.61 11.46
C ALA A 118 10.42 17.43 11.55
N LEU A 119 10.95 16.38 10.90
CA LEU A 119 12.39 16.08 10.91
C LEU A 119 13.20 17.04 10.05
N PHE A 120 12.75 17.34 8.84
CA PHE A 120 13.50 18.13 7.86
C PHE A 120 13.10 19.61 7.82
N ARG A 121 12.06 20.00 8.56
CA ARG A 121 11.50 21.36 8.59
C ARG A 121 11.18 21.93 7.20
N HIS A 122 10.85 21.03 6.27
CA HIS A 122 10.54 21.37 4.89
C HIS A 122 9.12 20.93 4.54
N ALA A 123 8.28 21.88 4.12
CA ALA A 123 6.90 21.61 3.74
C ALA A 123 6.75 21.70 2.23
N ASP A 124 6.78 20.56 1.55
CA ASP A 124 6.44 20.46 0.12
C ASP A 124 5.05 19.87 -0.07
N TYR A 125 4.05 20.75 -0.16
CA TYR A 125 2.65 20.35 -0.35
C TYR A 125 2.40 19.83 -1.77
N THR A 126 3.06 20.38 -2.77
CA THR A 126 2.88 19.98 -4.17
C THR A 126 3.45 18.61 -4.42
N GLY A 127 4.65 18.34 -3.91
CA GLY A 127 5.27 17.02 -3.94
C GLY A 127 4.46 15.98 -3.19
N ALA A 128 3.91 16.33 -2.02
CA ALA A 128 3.04 15.43 -1.24
C ALA A 128 1.76 15.04 -2.01
N LEU A 129 1.09 16.00 -2.64
CA LEU A 129 -0.07 15.73 -3.49
C LEU A 129 0.28 14.86 -4.70
N THR A 130 1.40 15.15 -5.37
CA THR A 130 1.89 14.33 -6.49
C THR A 130 2.13 12.88 -6.05
N ALA A 131 2.78 12.66 -4.90
CA ALA A 131 2.99 11.32 -4.35
C ALA A 131 1.67 10.57 -4.10
N LEU A 132 0.64 11.25 -3.58
CA LEU A 132 -0.68 10.67 -3.38
C LEU A 132 -1.37 10.29 -4.70
N PHE A 133 -1.31 11.14 -5.73
CA PHE A 133 -1.86 10.81 -7.04
C PHE A 133 -1.15 9.62 -7.69
N VAL A 134 0.17 9.59 -7.68
CA VAL A 134 0.97 8.47 -8.20
C VAL A 134 0.66 7.18 -7.43
N TYR A 135 0.55 7.26 -6.10
CA TYR A 135 0.13 6.14 -5.28
C TYR A 135 -1.22 5.58 -5.70
N MET A 136 -2.24 6.42 -5.85
CA MET A 136 -3.57 5.99 -6.27
C MET A 136 -3.58 5.36 -7.66
N ALA A 137 -2.83 5.94 -8.60
CA ALA A 137 -2.71 5.43 -9.97
C ALA A 137 -2.05 4.04 -10.02
N ILE A 138 -1.12 3.73 -9.12
CA ILE A 138 -0.43 2.44 -9.05
C ILE A 138 -1.21 1.43 -8.19
N ALA A 139 -1.63 1.82 -6.99
CA ALA A 139 -2.19 0.91 -6.01
C ALA A 139 -3.58 0.39 -6.40
N PHE A 140 -4.38 1.19 -7.08
CA PHE A 140 -5.73 0.79 -7.48
C PHE A 140 -5.74 -0.35 -8.53
N PRO A 141 -5.07 -0.25 -9.68
CA PRO A 141 -4.97 -1.34 -10.64
C PRO A 141 -4.29 -2.58 -10.05
N TYR A 142 -3.21 -2.37 -9.30
CA TYR A 142 -2.52 -3.45 -8.59
C TYR A 142 -3.45 -4.21 -7.65
N GLY A 143 -4.24 -3.48 -6.85
CA GLY A 143 -5.22 -4.07 -5.95
C GLY A 143 -6.26 -4.93 -6.66
N ILE A 144 -6.77 -4.45 -7.81
CA ILE A 144 -7.73 -5.19 -8.63
C ILE A 144 -7.11 -6.49 -9.15
N ILE A 145 -5.94 -6.40 -9.78
CA ILE A 145 -5.26 -7.56 -10.37
C ILE A 145 -4.96 -8.60 -9.29
N ASN A 146 -4.36 -8.18 -8.17
CA ASN A 146 -4.04 -9.09 -7.07
C ASN A 146 -5.28 -9.63 -6.37
N GLY A 147 -6.31 -8.81 -6.15
CA GLY A 147 -7.56 -9.24 -5.57
C GLY A 147 -8.21 -10.36 -6.38
N ILE A 148 -8.29 -10.18 -7.71
CA ILE A 148 -8.82 -11.20 -8.62
C ILE A 148 -7.91 -12.43 -8.66
N ALA A 149 -6.60 -12.25 -8.83
CA ALA A 149 -5.65 -13.36 -8.87
C ALA A 149 -5.70 -14.20 -7.60
N MET A 150 -5.67 -13.58 -6.42
CA MET A 150 -5.73 -14.30 -5.14
C MET A 150 -7.06 -14.98 -4.88
N THR A 151 -8.15 -14.46 -5.41
CA THR A 151 -9.47 -15.10 -5.24
C THR A 151 -9.72 -16.24 -6.23
N CYS A 152 -9.15 -16.15 -7.43
CA CYS A 152 -9.42 -17.12 -8.51
C CYS A 152 -8.39 -18.25 -8.60
N TYR A 153 -7.11 -18.01 -8.28
CA TYR A 153 -6.03 -18.96 -8.50
C TYR A 153 -5.72 -19.85 -7.30
N ARG A 154 -5.05 -21.01 -7.57
CA ARG A 154 -4.50 -21.88 -6.53
C ARG A 154 -3.35 -21.18 -5.78
N LYS A 155 -3.09 -21.62 -4.55
CA LYS A 155 -2.13 -21.03 -3.61
C LYS A 155 -0.76 -20.67 -4.21
N GLY A 156 -0.13 -21.59 -4.92
CA GLY A 156 1.20 -21.38 -5.48
C GLY A 156 1.23 -20.32 -6.59
N ILE A 157 0.20 -20.29 -7.43
CA ILE A 157 0.08 -19.34 -8.54
C ILE A 157 -0.21 -17.93 -7.99
N ALA A 158 -1.08 -17.82 -6.98
CA ALA A 158 -1.42 -16.54 -6.37
C ALA A 158 -0.19 -15.87 -5.71
N SER A 159 0.68 -16.65 -5.03
CA SER A 159 1.91 -16.11 -4.43
C SER A 159 2.92 -15.65 -5.49
N ILE A 160 3.09 -16.39 -6.58
CA ILE A 160 3.95 -15.99 -7.70
C ILE A 160 3.45 -14.66 -8.31
N PHE A 161 2.14 -14.55 -8.57
CA PHE A 161 1.54 -13.30 -9.06
C PHE A 161 1.77 -12.13 -8.10
N GLN A 162 1.70 -12.36 -6.80
CA GLN A 162 1.97 -11.34 -5.79
C GLN A 162 3.41 -10.85 -5.86
N TYR A 163 4.40 -11.75 -5.96
CA TYR A 163 5.81 -11.37 -6.07
C TYR A 163 6.13 -10.66 -7.38
N ILE A 164 5.60 -11.14 -8.51
CA ILE A 164 5.79 -10.50 -9.81
C ILE A 164 5.22 -9.08 -9.81
N SER A 165 3.99 -8.90 -9.33
CA SER A 165 3.37 -7.60 -9.30
C SER A 165 4.03 -6.65 -8.29
N LEU A 166 4.57 -7.16 -7.20
CA LEU A 166 5.36 -6.41 -6.24
C LEU A 166 6.68 -5.94 -6.86
N ALA A 167 7.37 -6.82 -7.59
CA ALA A 167 8.57 -6.47 -8.36
C ALA A 167 8.28 -5.41 -9.43
N MET A 168 7.14 -5.50 -10.14
CA MET A 168 6.72 -4.51 -11.13
C MET A 168 6.47 -3.13 -10.50
N ILE A 169 5.87 -3.06 -9.31
CA ILE A 169 5.69 -1.80 -8.59
C ILE A 169 7.04 -1.18 -8.24
N PHE A 170 7.94 -1.95 -7.64
CA PHE A 170 9.26 -1.45 -7.28
C PHE A 170 10.05 -1.01 -8.50
N SER A 171 10.02 -1.75 -9.59
CA SER A 171 10.71 -1.37 -10.83
C SER A 171 10.13 -0.10 -11.45
N SER A 172 8.81 0.09 -11.44
CA SER A 172 8.18 1.30 -11.96
C SER A 172 8.56 2.55 -11.14
N ILE A 173 8.67 2.43 -9.82
CA ILE A 173 9.12 3.52 -8.96
C ILE A 173 10.58 3.90 -9.21
N VAL A 174 11.45 2.89 -9.41
CA VAL A 174 12.86 3.11 -9.77
C VAL A 174 12.97 3.79 -11.15
N SER A 175 12.14 3.37 -12.12
CA SER A 175 12.11 3.97 -13.46
C SER A 175 11.68 5.43 -13.45
N VAL A 176 10.71 5.81 -12.62
CA VAL A 176 10.30 7.22 -12.45
C VAL A 176 11.47 8.07 -11.93
N LYS A 177 12.31 7.53 -11.03
CA LYS A 177 13.50 8.21 -10.56
C LYS A 177 14.52 8.45 -11.69
N PHE A 178 14.68 7.46 -12.58
CA PHE A 178 15.61 7.58 -13.72
C PHE A 178 15.16 8.65 -14.73
N ILE A 179 13.85 8.74 -14.99
CA ILE A 179 13.27 9.72 -15.93
C ILE A 179 13.30 11.13 -15.33
N ALA A 180 13.13 11.28 -14.02
CA ALA A 180 13.13 12.59 -13.36
C ALA A 180 14.54 13.18 -13.19
N ASN A 181 15.61 12.40 -13.37
CA ASN A 181 17.01 12.84 -13.23
C ASN A 181 17.71 13.09 -14.57
N ASN A 182 17.04 12.81 -15.70
CA ASN A 182 17.46 13.17 -17.06
C ASN A 182 16.63 14.32 -17.61
#